data_018def7f4eb41da31f91a8488518cdb2
#
_entry.id   018def7f4eb41da31f91a8488518cdb2
#
_cell.length_a   1.000
_cell.length_b   1.000
_cell.length_c   1.000
_cell.angle_alpha   90.00
_cell.angle_beta   90.00
_cell.angle_gamma   90.00
#
_symmetry.space_group_name_H-M   'P 1'
#
loop_
_entity.id
_entity.type
_entity.pdbx_description
1 polymer ?
#
loop_
_entity_poly.entity_id
_entity_poly.type
_entity_poly.pdbx_seq_one_letter_code
_entity_poly.pdbx_strand_id
1 'polypeptide(L)'
;MLDSKLIKKICDFIYVKPRSIQEIAMHIQKNWRTADSYVDKIIKEQGNLSVRTFREGSRGALKIVYWNNVEKIHSNDFQERLFKKIEIAKDKKDFSPFDIYQYVDANKRRAFLEQQSEYTITAKQDLISAMRQTEKQLLIFSGNLSWVNAVQDKKKIIDIFEELANRNISIKVLCQVNLESIKNIEKLLELNHKLHKNNIEIRHCEQPFRAFAVDNTFVRFKESRNIESSSHHETKTYIFYEISDEEWIEWIQKVFWNLFRTSISAENRIKDIESIEKIK
;
A
#
# COMPACT_ATOMS: atom_id res chain seq x y z
N MET A 1 0.44 -9.67 17.64
CA MET A 1 1.35 -9.25 16.56
C MET A 1 2.51 -10.23 16.52
N LEU A 2 3.03 -10.59 15.34
CA LEU A 2 4.26 -11.39 15.28
C LEU A 2 5.43 -10.49 15.69
N ASP A 3 6.35 -11.03 16.51
CA ASP A 3 7.57 -10.32 16.87
C ASP A 3 8.42 -10.03 15.61
N SER A 4 8.88 -8.80 15.47
CA SER A 4 9.70 -8.36 14.34
C SER A 4 11.00 -9.16 14.19
N LYS A 5 11.59 -9.61 15.30
CA LYS A 5 12.77 -10.48 15.30
C LYS A 5 12.46 -11.86 14.71
N LEU A 6 11.28 -12.41 15.01
CA LEU A 6 10.84 -13.69 14.48
C LEU A 6 10.52 -13.59 12.98
N ILE A 7 9.88 -12.50 12.57
CA ILE A 7 9.62 -12.22 11.14
C ILE A 7 10.95 -12.19 10.38
N LYS A 8 11.91 -11.40 10.86
CA LYS A 8 13.24 -11.30 10.24
C LYS A 8 13.90 -12.67 10.14
N LYS A 9 13.89 -13.45 11.22
CA LYS A 9 14.46 -14.80 11.26
C LYS A 9 13.89 -15.72 10.18
N ILE A 10 12.57 -15.69 9.99
CA ILE A 10 11.87 -16.48 8.95
C ILE A 10 12.25 -15.98 7.56
N CYS A 11 12.20 -14.67 7.35
CA CYS A 11 12.51 -14.05 6.07
C CYS A 11 13.95 -14.31 5.63
N ASP A 12 14.92 -14.12 6.51
CA ASP A 12 16.34 -14.37 6.23
C ASP A 12 16.59 -15.85 5.86
N PHE A 13 15.91 -16.78 6.54
CA PHE A 13 16.02 -18.21 6.25
C PHE A 13 15.48 -18.60 4.86
N ILE A 14 14.39 -17.96 4.44
CA ILE A 14 13.75 -18.20 3.13
C ILE A 14 14.47 -17.43 2.02
N TYR A 15 15.07 -16.27 2.33
CA TYR A 15 15.79 -15.46 1.35
C TYR A 15 16.95 -16.25 0.69
N VAL A 16 17.64 -17.09 1.47
CA VAL A 16 18.78 -17.89 0.99
C VAL A 16 18.33 -18.93 -0.05
N LYS A 17 17.20 -19.61 0.19
CA LYS A 17 16.58 -20.57 -0.75
C LYS A 17 15.13 -20.87 -0.34
N PRO A 18 14.29 -21.35 -1.27
CA PRO A 18 12.95 -21.85 -0.95
C PRO A 18 12.98 -22.91 0.17
N ARG A 19 11.98 -22.86 1.06
CA ARG A 19 11.86 -23.76 2.22
C ARG A 19 10.48 -24.37 2.32
N SER A 20 10.39 -25.63 2.79
CA SER A 20 9.11 -26.21 3.19
C SER A 20 8.64 -25.62 4.52
N ILE A 21 7.33 -25.68 4.78
CA ILE A 21 6.78 -25.29 6.09
C ILE A 21 7.40 -26.09 7.23
N GLN A 22 7.74 -27.36 7.00
CA GLN A 22 8.40 -28.22 7.98
C GLN A 22 9.82 -27.72 8.32
N GLU A 23 10.62 -27.31 7.30
CA GLU A 23 11.95 -26.73 7.53
C GLU A 23 11.85 -25.43 8.31
N ILE A 24 10.87 -24.58 7.99
CA ILE A 24 10.63 -23.33 8.72
C ILE A 24 10.24 -23.63 10.17
N ALA A 25 9.33 -24.59 10.39
CA ALA A 25 8.91 -24.99 11.71
C ALA A 25 10.08 -25.46 12.60
N MET A 26 10.96 -26.30 12.05
CA MET A 26 12.19 -26.71 12.72
C MET A 26 13.12 -25.55 13.02
N HIS A 27 13.33 -24.64 12.05
CA HIS A 27 14.21 -23.49 12.21
C HIS A 27 13.76 -22.51 13.31
N ILE A 28 12.45 -22.33 13.48
CA ILE A 28 11.88 -21.46 14.52
C ILE A 28 11.46 -22.21 15.78
N GLN A 29 11.69 -23.54 15.86
CA GLN A 29 11.33 -24.42 16.97
C GLN A 29 9.84 -24.33 17.35
N LYS A 30 8.97 -24.39 16.34
CA LYS A 30 7.51 -24.42 16.49
C LYS A 30 6.92 -25.59 15.71
N ASN A 31 5.66 -25.91 16.00
CA ASN A 31 4.96 -26.92 15.19
C ASN A 31 4.63 -26.35 13.79
N TRP A 32 4.37 -27.25 12.83
CA TRP A 32 4.14 -26.90 11.45
C TRP A 32 2.91 -25.98 11.23
N ARG A 33 1.84 -26.16 12.03
CA ARG A 33 0.64 -25.33 11.96
C ARG A 33 0.93 -23.87 12.35
N THR A 34 1.72 -23.71 13.40
CA THR A 34 2.17 -22.38 13.85
C THR A 34 3.06 -21.73 12.79
N ALA A 35 3.99 -22.50 12.21
CA ALA A 35 4.86 -21.99 11.14
C ALA A 35 4.06 -21.57 9.89
N ASP A 36 3.08 -22.39 9.49
CA ASP A 36 2.17 -22.09 8.36
C ASP A 36 1.39 -20.79 8.61
N SER A 37 0.80 -20.65 9.79
CA SER A 37 0.09 -19.43 10.20
C SER A 37 1.00 -18.20 10.22
N TYR A 38 2.25 -18.32 10.65
CA TYR A 38 3.21 -17.22 10.65
C TYR A 38 3.61 -16.82 9.23
N VAL A 39 3.85 -17.79 8.36
CA VAL A 39 4.14 -17.54 6.94
C VAL A 39 2.98 -16.84 6.27
N ASP A 40 1.73 -17.32 6.45
CA ASP A 40 0.54 -16.68 5.92
C ASP A 40 0.40 -15.23 6.39
N LYS A 41 0.72 -14.98 7.66
CA LYS A 41 0.69 -13.62 8.22
C LYS A 41 1.77 -12.73 7.61
N ILE A 42 3.00 -13.22 7.46
CA ILE A 42 4.10 -12.46 6.81
C ILE A 42 3.76 -12.15 5.36
N ILE A 43 3.17 -13.11 4.62
CA ILE A 43 2.72 -12.88 3.25
C ILE A 43 1.71 -11.72 3.19
N LYS A 44 0.72 -11.73 4.09
CA LYS A 44 -0.32 -10.69 4.15
C LYS A 44 0.22 -9.33 4.60
N GLU A 45 1.15 -9.32 5.55
CA GLU A 45 1.65 -8.08 6.15
C GLU A 45 2.82 -7.45 5.35
N GLN A 46 3.64 -8.26 4.67
CA GLN A 46 4.87 -7.80 4.02
C GLN A 46 4.94 -8.07 2.51
N GLY A 47 4.14 -9.01 1.98
CA GLY A 47 4.12 -9.34 0.56
C GLY A 47 5.43 -9.87 -0.03
N ASN A 48 6.45 -10.13 0.80
CA ASN A 48 7.78 -10.53 0.38
C ASN A 48 7.98 -12.05 0.24
N LEU A 49 7.00 -12.81 0.64
CA LEU A 49 7.00 -14.28 0.53
C LEU A 49 5.82 -14.75 -0.32
N SER A 50 5.99 -15.90 -0.94
CA SER A 50 4.92 -16.62 -1.64
C SER A 50 4.96 -18.09 -1.28
N VAL A 51 3.81 -18.77 -1.42
CA VAL A 51 3.68 -20.21 -1.16
C VAL A 51 3.17 -20.92 -2.39
N ARG A 52 3.80 -22.03 -2.73
CA ARG A 52 3.28 -22.98 -3.70
C ARG A 52 2.97 -24.30 -3.03
N THR A 53 1.75 -24.78 -3.23
CA THR A 53 1.29 -26.07 -2.69
C THR A 53 1.37 -27.12 -3.76
N PHE A 54 2.10 -28.20 -3.50
CA PHE A 54 2.14 -29.39 -4.33
C PHE A 54 1.29 -30.47 -3.67
N ARG A 55 0.36 -31.03 -4.42
CA ARG A 55 -0.53 -32.12 -3.98
C ARG A 55 -0.25 -33.35 -4.82
N GLU A 56 0.14 -34.42 -4.19
CA GLU A 56 0.34 -35.70 -4.83
C GLU A 56 -0.46 -36.77 -4.09
N GLY A 57 -1.55 -37.23 -4.71
CA GLY A 57 -2.44 -38.25 -4.17
C GLY A 57 -3.10 -37.88 -2.82
N SER A 58 -3.43 -38.93 -2.02
CA SER A 58 -4.15 -38.80 -0.73
C SER A 58 -3.24 -38.52 0.48
N ARG A 59 -1.92 -38.41 0.31
CA ARG A 59 -0.94 -38.40 1.43
C ARG A 59 -0.43 -37.02 1.83
N GLY A 60 -1.23 -35.97 1.70
CA GLY A 60 -0.87 -34.64 2.20
C GLY A 60 -0.35 -33.68 1.12
N ALA A 61 -0.18 -32.41 1.50
CA ALA A 61 0.28 -31.35 0.62
C ALA A 61 1.65 -30.85 1.07
N LEU A 62 2.61 -30.78 0.16
CA LEU A 62 3.88 -30.11 0.38
C LEU A 62 3.74 -28.63 0.07
N LYS A 63 3.93 -27.76 1.07
CA LYS A 63 3.97 -26.31 0.90
C LYS A 63 5.41 -25.84 0.88
N ILE A 64 5.82 -25.23 -0.23
CA ILE A 64 7.11 -24.56 -0.38
C ILE A 64 6.92 -23.06 -0.31
N VAL A 65 7.62 -22.44 0.62
CA VAL A 65 7.70 -20.99 0.79
C VAL A 65 8.97 -20.50 0.11
N TYR A 66 8.83 -19.45 -0.66
CA TYR A 66 9.95 -18.86 -1.37
C TYR A 66 9.89 -17.34 -1.34
N TRP A 67 11.05 -16.74 -1.54
CA TRP A 67 11.13 -15.29 -1.67
C TRP A 67 10.41 -14.85 -2.94
N ASN A 68 9.45 -13.96 -2.80
CA ASN A 68 8.71 -13.45 -3.94
C ASN A 68 9.59 -12.49 -4.72
N ASN A 69 10.29 -13.02 -5.72
CA ASN A 69 11.08 -12.20 -6.63
C ASN A 69 10.14 -11.32 -7.46
N VAL A 70 10.53 -10.08 -7.58
CA VAL A 70 9.85 -8.99 -8.29
C VAL A 70 9.54 -9.32 -9.76
N GLU A 71 10.27 -10.25 -10.36
CA GLU A 71 10.15 -10.65 -11.76
C GLU A 71 8.78 -11.26 -12.16
N LYS A 72 7.87 -11.49 -11.18
CA LYS A 72 6.53 -12.07 -11.44
C LYS A 72 5.38 -11.15 -11.02
N ILE A 73 5.54 -9.84 -11.18
CA ILE A 73 4.46 -8.88 -10.90
C ILE A 73 3.34 -8.97 -11.94
N HIS A 74 3.67 -9.42 -13.14
CA HIS A 74 2.74 -9.46 -14.26
C HIS A 74 2.20 -10.86 -14.50
N SER A 75 0.92 -10.95 -14.70
CA SER A 75 0.23 -12.16 -15.13
C SER A 75 -0.04 -12.15 -16.66
N ASN A 76 0.07 -10.98 -17.31
CA ASN A 76 -0.13 -10.81 -18.75
C ASN A 76 0.70 -9.64 -19.31
N ASP A 77 0.79 -9.58 -20.66
CA ASP A 77 1.55 -8.56 -21.39
C ASP A 77 1.12 -7.11 -21.08
N PHE A 78 -0.17 -6.90 -20.77
CA PHE A 78 -0.66 -5.57 -20.44
C PHE A 78 -0.16 -5.11 -19.09
N GLN A 79 -0.21 -5.98 -18.10
CA GLN A 79 0.28 -5.70 -16.73
C GLN A 79 1.78 -5.46 -16.76
N GLU A 80 2.54 -6.21 -17.58
CA GLU A 80 3.98 -5.97 -17.75
C GLU A 80 4.28 -4.57 -18.31
N ARG A 81 3.57 -4.17 -19.36
CA ARG A 81 3.74 -2.83 -19.95
C ARG A 81 3.36 -1.72 -18.99
N LEU A 82 2.27 -1.91 -18.24
CA LEU A 82 1.84 -0.96 -17.23
C LEU A 82 2.86 -0.84 -16.11
N PHE A 83 3.40 -1.96 -15.65
CA PHE A 83 4.41 -1.97 -14.60
C PHE A 83 5.68 -1.21 -15.01
N LYS A 84 6.20 -1.44 -16.22
CA LYS A 84 7.34 -0.69 -16.75
C LYS A 84 7.09 0.82 -16.82
N LYS A 85 5.88 1.23 -17.21
CA LYS A 85 5.49 2.66 -17.16
C LYS A 85 5.49 3.21 -15.74
N ILE A 86 4.98 2.44 -14.76
CA ILE A 86 4.91 2.85 -13.36
C ILE A 86 6.31 2.97 -12.74
N GLU A 87 7.22 2.04 -13.04
CA GLU A 87 8.60 2.08 -12.52
C GLU A 87 9.37 3.34 -12.96
N ILE A 88 9.10 3.83 -14.18
CA ILE A 88 9.78 5.01 -14.73
C ILE A 88 9.12 6.30 -14.24
N ALA A 89 7.83 6.25 -13.95
CA ALA A 89 7.00 7.39 -13.57
C ALA A 89 7.34 7.85 -12.14
N LYS A 90 7.61 9.14 -11.98
CA LYS A 90 7.97 9.77 -10.69
C LYS A 90 6.89 10.67 -10.13
N ASP A 91 6.07 11.22 -11.00
CA ASP A 91 5.04 12.19 -10.64
C ASP A 91 3.66 11.74 -11.16
N LYS A 92 2.61 12.29 -10.55
CA LYS A 92 1.20 12.08 -10.93
C LYS A 92 0.87 12.45 -12.38
N LYS A 93 1.75 13.19 -13.07
CA LYS A 93 1.60 13.56 -14.48
C LYS A 93 2.12 12.50 -15.43
N ASP A 94 2.97 11.59 -14.95
CA ASP A 94 3.69 10.64 -15.77
C ASP A 94 2.86 9.37 -16.06
N PHE A 95 1.76 9.17 -15.33
CA PHE A 95 0.89 8.00 -15.47
C PHE A 95 -0.56 8.34 -15.13
N SER A 96 -1.50 7.86 -15.95
CA SER A 96 -2.93 7.98 -15.66
C SER A 96 -3.49 6.67 -15.12
N PRO A 97 -4.19 6.66 -13.98
CA PRO A 97 -4.90 5.47 -13.49
C PRO A 97 -5.91 4.90 -14.50
N PHE A 98 -6.36 5.71 -15.46
CA PHE A 98 -7.20 5.24 -16.56
C PHE A 98 -6.50 4.17 -17.40
N ASP A 99 -5.18 4.17 -17.50
CA ASP A 99 -4.40 3.14 -18.19
C ASP A 99 -4.61 1.74 -17.60
N ILE A 100 -4.86 1.64 -16.28
CA ILE A 100 -5.25 0.41 -15.61
C ILE A 100 -6.76 0.17 -15.78
N TYR A 101 -7.54 1.21 -15.47
CA TYR A 101 -8.99 1.15 -15.41
C TYR A 101 -9.64 0.62 -16.69
N GLN A 102 -9.10 0.97 -17.86
CA GLN A 102 -9.66 0.55 -19.16
C GLN A 102 -9.65 -0.97 -19.38
N TYR A 103 -8.74 -1.70 -18.73
CA TYR A 103 -8.60 -3.16 -18.86
C TYR A 103 -9.44 -3.96 -17.85
N VAL A 104 -10.01 -3.30 -16.85
CA VAL A 104 -10.86 -3.95 -15.85
C VAL A 104 -12.26 -4.17 -16.42
N ASP A 105 -12.90 -5.28 -16.09
CA ASP A 105 -14.28 -5.57 -16.50
C ASP A 105 -15.25 -4.45 -16.08
N ALA A 106 -16.19 -4.11 -16.97
CA ALA A 106 -17.08 -2.97 -16.78
C ALA A 106 -17.97 -3.07 -15.51
N ASN A 107 -18.34 -4.28 -15.12
CA ASN A 107 -19.12 -4.58 -13.92
C ASN A 107 -18.31 -4.62 -12.62
N LYS A 108 -16.96 -4.58 -12.72
CA LYS A 108 -16.02 -4.58 -11.59
C LYS A 108 -15.24 -3.27 -11.46
N ARG A 109 -15.68 -2.25 -12.18
CA ARG A 109 -15.08 -0.92 -12.13
C ARG A 109 -16.13 0.16 -12.12
N ARG A 110 -15.85 1.26 -11.44
CA ARG A 110 -16.63 2.49 -11.52
C ARG A 110 -15.76 3.72 -11.51
N ALA A 111 -16.23 4.80 -12.12
CA ALA A 111 -15.59 6.09 -12.04
C ALA A 111 -16.62 7.17 -11.68
N PHE A 112 -16.17 8.17 -10.93
CA PHE A 112 -17.02 9.30 -10.57
C PHE A 112 -16.19 10.59 -10.53
N LEU A 113 -16.86 11.71 -10.79
CA LEU A 113 -16.27 13.03 -10.88
C LEU A 113 -16.62 13.84 -9.66
N GLU A 114 -15.64 14.59 -9.13
CA GLU A 114 -15.86 15.60 -8.11
C GLU A 114 -15.11 16.89 -8.42
N GLN A 115 -15.81 17.99 -8.18
CA GLN A 115 -15.24 19.32 -8.16
C GLN A 115 -15.01 19.71 -6.70
N GLN A 116 -13.80 20.00 -6.32
CA GLN A 116 -13.45 20.27 -4.92
C GLN A 116 -12.68 21.56 -4.72
N SER A 117 -12.92 22.19 -3.57
CA SER A 117 -11.93 23.01 -2.90
C SER A 117 -10.89 22.13 -2.20
N GLU A 118 -9.67 22.59 -2.05
CA GLU A 118 -8.50 21.79 -1.65
C GLU A 118 -8.62 21.04 -0.32
N TYR A 119 -9.54 21.44 0.57
CA TYR A 119 -9.58 20.97 1.97
C TYR A 119 -10.88 20.25 2.37
N THR A 120 -11.85 20.14 1.49
CA THR A 120 -13.13 19.52 1.81
C THR A 120 -13.35 18.26 0.98
N ILE A 121 -13.42 17.12 1.65
CA ILE A 121 -13.80 15.85 1.00
C ILE A 121 -15.32 15.82 0.97
N THR A 122 -15.90 15.69 -0.22
CA THR A 122 -17.35 15.66 -0.35
C THR A 122 -17.94 14.33 0.09
N ALA A 123 -19.22 14.31 0.45
CA ALA A 123 -19.94 13.10 0.84
C ALA A 123 -19.95 12.02 -0.27
N LYS A 124 -19.79 12.39 -1.54
CA LYS A 124 -19.73 11.44 -2.66
C LYS A 124 -18.51 10.52 -2.61
N GLN A 125 -17.38 10.97 -2.05
CA GLN A 125 -16.19 10.14 -1.93
C GLN A 125 -16.34 9.07 -0.86
N ASP A 126 -17.09 9.38 0.20
CA ASP A 126 -17.22 8.52 1.37
C ASP A 126 -15.91 7.84 1.79
N LEU A 127 -14.84 8.66 1.87
CA LEU A 127 -13.49 8.19 2.13
C LEU A 127 -13.40 7.51 3.49
N ILE A 128 -14.07 8.10 4.49
CA ILE A 128 -14.10 7.58 5.85
C ILE A 128 -14.73 6.20 5.89
N SER A 129 -15.90 6.03 5.29
CA SER A 129 -16.62 4.76 5.26
C SER A 129 -15.82 3.71 4.48
N ALA A 130 -15.22 4.11 3.35
CA ALA A 130 -14.37 3.24 2.57
C ALA A 130 -13.14 2.72 3.36
N MET A 131 -12.45 3.60 4.10
CA MET A 131 -11.31 3.19 4.91
C MET A 131 -11.71 2.34 6.13
N ARG A 132 -12.85 2.60 6.75
CA ARG A 132 -13.37 1.83 7.88
C ARG A 132 -13.67 0.37 7.56
N GLN A 133 -13.93 0.05 6.30
CA GLN A 133 -14.15 -1.32 5.83
C GLN A 133 -12.88 -2.18 5.92
N THR A 134 -11.71 -1.55 6.14
CA THR A 134 -10.45 -2.29 6.25
C THR A 134 -10.49 -3.23 7.45
N GLU A 135 -10.18 -4.50 7.23
CA GLU A 135 -10.15 -5.54 8.24
C GLU A 135 -8.71 -5.98 8.60
N LYS A 136 -7.79 -5.90 7.64
CA LYS A 136 -6.42 -6.43 7.78
C LYS A 136 -5.35 -5.43 7.42
N GLN A 137 -5.43 -4.85 6.23
CA GLN A 137 -4.41 -3.94 5.73
C GLN A 137 -4.97 -2.80 4.89
N LEU A 138 -4.38 -1.64 5.04
CA LEU A 138 -4.61 -0.47 4.21
C LEU A 138 -3.28 -0.08 3.54
N LEU A 139 -3.23 -0.15 2.21
CA LEU A 139 -2.07 0.25 1.42
C LEU A 139 -2.35 1.59 0.77
N ILE A 140 -1.43 2.54 0.88
CA ILE A 140 -1.65 3.91 0.42
C ILE A 140 -0.50 4.38 -0.45
N PHE A 141 -0.83 4.84 -1.66
CA PHE A 141 0.05 5.62 -2.52
C PHE A 141 -0.29 7.11 -2.35
N SER A 142 0.66 7.89 -1.89
CA SER A 142 0.45 9.32 -1.64
C SER A 142 1.58 10.17 -2.24
N GLY A 143 1.33 11.48 -2.34
CA GLY A 143 2.38 12.47 -2.58
C GLY A 143 2.99 12.93 -1.26
N ASN A 144 2.48 14.04 -0.75
CA ASN A 144 2.96 14.73 0.45
C ASN A 144 2.12 14.48 1.70
N LEU A 145 1.21 13.51 1.68
CA LEU A 145 0.30 13.20 2.80
C LEU A 145 -0.61 14.36 3.27
N SER A 146 -0.82 15.39 2.46
CA SER A 146 -1.66 16.55 2.83
C SER A 146 -3.08 16.18 3.26
N TRP A 147 -3.62 15.06 2.77
CA TRP A 147 -4.93 14.54 3.12
C TRP A 147 -5.08 14.16 4.61
N VAL A 148 -3.97 13.95 5.35
CA VAL A 148 -3.99 13.72 6.81
C VAL A 148 -4.69 14.86 7.56
N ASN A 149 -4.65 16.07 6.99
CA ASN A 149 -5.28 17.26 7.55
C ASN A 149 -6.73 17.48 7.06
N ALA A 150 -7.20 16.63 6.15
CA ALA A 150 -8.54 16.77 5.58
C ALA A 150 -9.64 16.42 6.58
N VAL A 151 -10.81 17.02 6.36
CA VAL A 151 -12.01 16.81 7.17
C VAL A 151 -13.14 16.37 6.25
N GLN A 152 -13.87 15.33 6.65
CA GLN A 152 -15.11 14.89 6.02
C GLN A 152 -16.21 14.81 7.08
N ASP A 153 -17.34 15.47 6.84
CA ASP A 153 -18.51 15.46 7.76
C ASP A 153 -18.12 15.77 9.22
N LYS A 154 -17.31 16.81 9.42
CA LYS A 154 -16.75 17.24 10.72
C LYS A 154 -15.78 16.26 11.39
N LYS A 155 -15.42 15.14 10.75
CA LYS A 155 -14.45 14.19 11.24
C LYS A 155 -13.11 14.37 10.53
N LYS A 156 -12.03 14.38 11.28
CA LYS A 156 -10.68 14.45 10.72
C LYS A 156 -10.26 13.08 10.20
N ILE A 157 -9.59 13.06 9.05
CA ILE A 157 -9.09 11.79 8.49
C ILE A 157 -8.08 11.13 9.42
N ILE A 158 -7.27 11.90 10.14
CA ILE A 158 -6.30 11.35 11.11
C ILE A 158 -6.98 10.52 12.21
N ASP A 159 -8.20 10.87 12.64
CA ASP A 159 -8.93 10.14 13.66
C ASP A 159 -9.32 8.72 13.17
N ILE A 160 -9.53 8.57 11.86
CA ILE A 160 -9.79 7.26 11.24
C ILE A 160 -8.54 6.38 11.27
N PHE A 161 -7.36 6.95 11.05
CA PHE A 161 -6.09 6.22 11.16
C PHE A 161 -5.83 5.75 12.58
N GLU A 162 -6.17 6.58 13.58
CA GLU A 162 -6.13 6.18 14.99
C GLU A 162 -7.09 5.02 15.27
N GLU A 163 -8.33 5.08 14.75
CA GLU A 163 -9.32 4.01 14.86
C GLU A 163 -8.81 2.69 14.24
N LEU A 164 -8.28 2.75 13.02
CA LEU A 164 -7.71 1.58 12.32
C LEU A 164 -6.50 0.99 13.05
N ALA A 165 -5.60 1.84 13.53
CA ALA A 165 -4.43 1.38 14.29
C ALA A 165 -4.84 0.73 15.63
N ASN A 166 -5.90 1.25 16.30
CA ASN A 166 -6.46 0.61 17.49
C ASN A 166 -7.02 -0.79 17.21
N ARG A 167 -7.61 -0.99 16.03
CA ARG A 167 -8.08 -2.30 15.54
C ARG A 167 -6.96 -3.23 15.08
N ASN A 168 -5.68 -2.85 15.24
CA ASN A 168 -4.50 -3.58 14.76
C ASN A 168 -4.45 -3.76 13.23
N ILE A 169 -5.03 -2.84 12.48
CA ILE A 169 -4.91 -2.82 11.03
C ILE A 169 -3.49 -2.42 10.63
N SER A 170 -2.90 -3.16 9.70
CA SER A 170 -1.60 -2.83 9.11
C SER A 170 -1.77 -1.70 8.10
N ILE A 171 -1.10 -0.57 8.30
CA ILE A 171 -1.17 0.61 7.43
C ILE A 171 0.21 0.84 6.82
N LYS A 172 0.32 0.71 5.51
CA LYS A 172 1.57 0.93 4.77
C LYS A 172 1.40 2.08 3.80
N VAL A 173 2.34 3.00 3.82
CA VAL A 173 2.25 4.23 3.02
C VAL A 173 3.52 4.42 2.19
N LEU A 174 3.35 4.62 0.90
CA LEU A 174 4.36 5.14 -0.01
C LEU A 174 4.09 6.62 -0.24
N CYS A 175 5.05 7.48 0.07
CA CYS A 175 4.91 8.92 -0.17
C CYS A 175 6.26 9.55 -0.52
N GLN A 176 6.19 10.73 -1.12
CA GLN A 176 7.36 11.55 -1.35
C GLN A 176 7.74 12.29 -0.06
N VAL A 177 8.88 11.94 0.54
CA VAL A 177 9.41 12.61 1.73
C VAL A 177 10.27 13.79 1.31
N ASN A 178 9.78 14.97 1.59
CA ASN A 178 10.43 16.27 1.35
C ASN A 178 10.04 17.26 2.46
N LEU A 179 10.57 18.46 2.45
CA LEU A 179 10.32 19.49 3.48
C LEU A 179 8.82 19.77 3.72
N GLU A 180 8.01 19.73 2.65
CA GLU A 180 6.56 19.99 2.76
C GLU A 180 5.80 18.84 3.43
N SER A 181 6.29 17.61 3.30
CA SER A 181 5.62 16.41 3.79
C SER A 181 5.99 16.02 5.21
N ILE A 182 7.14 16.46 5.75
CA ILE A 182 7.68 16.05 7.06
C ILE A 182 6.63 16.18 8.17
N LYS A 183 6.01 17.34 8.31
CA LYS A 183 4.98 17.58 9.35
C LYS A 183 3.79 16.63 9.24
N ASN A 184 3.38 16.27 8.02
CA ASN A 184 2.28 15.34 7.79
C ASN A 184 2.67 13.90 8.14
N ILE A 185 3.92 13.53 7.84
CA ILE A 185 4.49 12.23 8.14
C ILE A 185 4.61 12.03 9.65
N GLU A 186 5.22 13.00 10.35
CA GLU A 186 5.37 12.99 11.81
C GLU A 186 4.02 12.84 12.50
N LYS A 187 3.04 13.64 12.10
CA LYS A 187 1.67 13.58 12.63
C LYS A 187 1.03 12.19 12.49
N LEU A 188 1.31 11.48 11.39
CA LEU A 188 0.79 10.13 11.20
C LEU A 188 1.58 9.08 12.00
N LEU A 189 2.91 9.23 12.09
CA LEU A 189 3.77 8.35 12.87
C LEU A 189 3.60 8.53 14.39
N GLU A 190 3.21 9.73 14.85
CA GLU A 190 2.88 9.99 16.26
C GLU A 190 1.78 9.06 16.78
N LEU A 191 0.89 8.57 15.91
CA LEU A 191 -0.12 7.58 16.30
C LEU A 191 0.51 6.27 16.79
N ASN A 192 1.63 5.84 16.20
CA ASN A 192 2.35 4.65 16.67
C ASN A 192 2.85 4.84 18.10
N HIS A 193 3.42 6.02 18.41
CA HIS A 193 3.89 6.35 19.75
C HIS A 193 2.73 6.47 20.74
N LYS A 194 1.67 7.20 20.36
CA LYS A 194 0.47 7.40 21.19
C LYS A 194 -0.19 6.06 21.56
N LEU A 195 -0.22 5.11 20.62
CA LEU A 195 -0.89 3.83 20.80
C LEU A 195 0.04 2.69 21.27
N HIS A 196 1.33 2.97 21.44
CA HIS A 196 2.36 1.96 21.71
C HIS A 196 2.31 0.78 20.70
N LYS A 197 2.13 1.09 19.41
CA LYS A 197 2.00 0.15 18.30
C LYS A 197 2.91 0.55 17.14
N ASN A 198 3.21 -0.40 16.25
CA ASN A 198 3.98 -0.19 15.03
C ASN A 198 3.17 -0.58 13.80
N ASN A 199 1.90 -0.18 13.76
CA ASN A 199 0.99 -0.57 12.69
C ASN A 199 1.13 0.29 11.45
N ILE A 200 1.62 1.53 11.61
CA ILE A 200 1.80 2.50 10.53
C ILE A 200 3.27 2.52 10.13
N GLU A 201 3.55 2.22 8.88
CA GLU A 201 4.89 2.30 8.30
C GLU A 201 4.84 3.16 7.04
N ILE A 202 5.74 4.14 6.96
CA ILE A 202 5.82 5.08 5.84
C ILE A 202 7.18 4.95 5.19
N ARG A 203 7.21 4.87 3.85
CA ARG A 203 8.44 4.83 3.08
C ARG A 203 8.47 5.91 2.01
N HIS A 204 9.67 6.42 1.75
CA HIS A 204 9.92 7.39 0.71
C HIS A 204 9.94 6.72 -0.67
N CYS A 205 9.04 7.16 -1.55
CA CYS A 205 8.99 6.69 -2.93
C CYS A 205 8.49 7.80 -3.86
N GLU A 206 9.21 8.04 -4.93
CA GLU A 206 8.71 8.80 -6.06
C GLU A 206 7.88 7.86 -6.93
N GLN A 207 6.58 8.08 -7.01
CA GLN A 207 5.64 7.23 -7.72
C GLN A 207 4.41 8.03 -8.21
N PRO A 208 3.74 7.60 -9.30
CA PRO A 208 2.73 8.42 -9.95
C PRO A 208 1.36 8.40 -9.28
N PHE A 209 1.08 7.44 -8.39
CA PHE A 209 -0.26 7.21 -7.89
C PHE A 209 -0.68 8.12 -6.74
N ARG A 210 -1.99 8.35 -6.70
CA ARG A 210 -2.73 8.83 -5.54
C ARG A 210 -3.87 7.85 -5.36
N ALA A 211 -3.67 6.85 -4.49
CA ALA A 211 -4.56 5.71 -4.37
C ALA A 211 -4.52 5.09 -2.96
N PHE A 212 -5.53 4.30 -2.66
CA PHE A 212 -5.48 3.38 -1.53
C PHE A 212 -6.17 2.06 -1.90
N ALA A 213 -5.66 0.98 -1.33
CA ALA A 213 -6.22 -0.35 -1.43
C ALA A 213 -6.70 -0.82 -0.07
N VAL A 214 -7.94 -1.28 0.00
CA VAL A 214 -8.58 -1.82 1.20
C VAL A 214 -8.61 -3.33 1.09
N ASP A 215 -7.76 -4.02 1.84
CA ASP A 215 -7.63 -5.48 1.79
C ASP A 215 -7.58 -6.00 0.34
N ASN A 216 -8.31 -7.07 0.04
CA ASN A 216 -8.55 -7.55 -1.33
C ASN A 216 -9.94 -7.13 -1.85
N THR A 217 -10.51 -6.06 -1.30
CA THR A 217 -11.90 -5.67 -1.58
C THR A 217 -11.98 -4.69 -2.74
N PHE A 218 -11.20 -3.62 -2.70
CA PHE A 218 -11.13 -2.65 -3.78
C PHE A 218 -9.87 -1.77 -3.72
N VAL A 219 -9.57 -1.15 -4.84
CA VAL A 219 -8.57 -0.08 -4.96
C VAL A 219 -9.25 1.17 -5.50
N ARG A 220 -8.99 2.32 -4.90
CA ARG A 220 -9.48 3.62 -5.39
C ARG A 220 -8.32 4.52 -5.74
N PHE A 221 -8.27 4.99 -6.99
CA PHE A 221 -7.32 5.96 -7.49
C PHE A 221 -7.96 7.34 -7.55
N LYS A 222 -7.16 8.38 -7.37
CA LYS A 222 -7.52 9.78 -7.57
C LYS A 222 -6.64 10.38 -8.67
N GLU A 223 -7.25 10.94 -9.70
CA GLU A 223 -6.58 11.70 -10.75
C GLU A 223 -7.06 13.15 -10.73
N SER A 224 -6.15 14.12 -10.82
CA SER A 224 -6.50 15.54 -10.94
C SER A 224 -6.43 15.97 -12.39
N ARG A 225 -7.48 16.61 -12.89
CA ARG A 225 -7.54 17.23 -14.21
C ARG A 225 -7.83 18.71 -14.07
N ASN A 226 -7.04 19.56 -14.73
CA ASN A 226 -7.37 20.96 -14.88
C ASN A 226 -8.31 21.05 -16.08
N ILE A 227 -9.57 21.39 -15.85
CA ILE A 227 -10.49 21.73 -16.93
C ILE A 227 -10.39 23.24 -17.07
N GLU A 228 -9.86 23.71 -18.18
CA GLU A 228 -9.88 25.12 -18.55
C GLU A 228 -11.36 25.54 -18.68
N SER A 229 -11.89 26.16 -17.64
CA SER A 229 -13.17 26.84 -17.75
C SER A 229 -12.92 28.27 -18.25
N SER A 230 -13.73 28.72 -19.18
CA SER A 230 -13.70 30.09 -19.73
C SER A 230 -14.01 31.19 -18.70
N SER A 231 -14.22 30.85 -17.45
CA SER A 231 -14.34 31.76 -16.32
C SER A 231 -13.06 31.73 -15.48
N HIS A 232 -12.55 32.90 -15.09
CA HIS A 232 -11.28 33.15 -14.38
C HIS A 232 -11.06 32.40 -13.04
N HIS A 233 -11.79 31.33 -12.75
CA HIS A 233 -11.58 30.46 -11.61
C HIS A 233 -11.16 29.08 -12.09
N GLU A 234 -9.89 28.71 -11.85
CA GLU A 234 -9.38 27.35 -12.01
C GLU A 234 -10.12 26.41 -11.05
N THR A 235 -11.10 25.67 -11.55
CA THR A 235 -11.78 24.65 -10.76
C THR A 235 -11.05 23.32 -10.97
N LYS A 236 -10.36 22.84 -9.95
CA LYS A 236 -9.72 21.51 -9.98
C LYS A 236 -10.80 20.43 -10.00
N THR A 237 -10.82 19.65 -11.05
CA THR A 237 -11.71 18.48 -11.17
C THR A 237 -10.91 17.23 -10.84
N TYR A 238 -11.48 16.39 -10.00
CA TYR A 238 -10.91 15.08 -9.65
C TYR A 238 -11.74 13.96 -10.23
N ILE A 239 -11.07 12.99 -10.82
CA ILE A 239 -11.66 11.72 -11.24
C ILE A 239 -11.23 10.66 -10.25
N PHE A 240 -12.20 9.91 -9.76
CA PHE A 240 -11.95 8.75 -8.92
C PHE A 240 -12.26 7.50 -9.73
N TYR A 241 -11.30 6.57 -9.77
CA TYR A 241 -11.45 5.25 -10.38
C TYR A 241 -11.43 4.22 -9.26
N GLU A 242 -12.48 3.43 -9.17
CA GLU A 242 -12.56 2.33 -8.22
C GLU A 242 -12.61 1.01 -8.96
N ILE A 243 -11.81 0.06 -8.49
CA ILE A 243 -11.62 -1.26 -9.06
C ILE A 243 -11.89 -2.28 -7.97
N SER A 244 -12.85 -3.19 -8.22
CA SER A 244 -13.21 -4.30 -7.34
C SER A 244 -12.89 -5.67 -7.97
N ASP A 245 -12.10 -5.71 -9.02
CA ASP A 245 -11.62 -6.94 -9.65
C ASP A 245 -10.46 -7.52 -8.86
N GLU A 246 -10.61 -8.78 -8.41
CA GLU A 246 -9.64 -9.45 -7.53
C GLU A 246 -8.25 -9.58 -8.17
N GLU A 247 -8.18 -9.92 -9.46
CA GLU A 247 -6.91 -10.05 -10.18
C GLU A 247 -6.18 -8.71 -10.27
N TRP A 248 -6.89 -7.63 -10.60
CA TRP A 248 -6.32 -6.30 -10.67
C TRP A 248 -5.95 -5.73 -9.30
N ILE A 249 -6.74 -6.01 -8.26
CA ILE A 249 -6.40 -5.63 -6.88
C ILE A 249 -5.11 -6.32 -6.46
N GLU A 250 -5.00 -7.64 -6.67
CA GLU A 250 -3.80 -8.40 -6.35
C GLU A 250 -2.57 -7.87 -7.10
N TRP A 251 -2.72 -7.55 -8.40
CA TRP A 251 -1.63 -6.98 -9.19
C TRP A 251 -1.20 -5.60 -8.66
N ILE A 252 -2.14 -4.70 -8.34
CA ILE A 252 -1.82 -3.37 -7.78
C ILE A 252 -1.13 -3.51 -6.42
N GLN A 253 -1.53 -4.46 -5.60
CA GLN A 253 -0.86 -4.75 -4.33
C GLN A 253 0.57 -5.28 -4.58
N LYS A 254 0.79 -6.13 -5.58
CA LYS A 254 2.14 -6.57 -5.97
C LYS A 254 3.01 -5.39 -6.40
N VAL A 255 2.46 -4.46 -7.18
CA VAL A 255 3.13 -3.20 -7.54
C VAL A 255 3.48 -2.40 -6.29
N PHE A 256 2.53 -2.22 -5.36
CA PHE A 256 2.77 -1.54 -4.09
C PHE A 256 3.94 -2.16 -3.33
N TRP A 257 3.90 -3.47 -3.11
CA TRP A 257 4.91 -4.17 -2.33
C TRP A 257 6.28 -4.18 -3.01
N ASN A 258 6.33 -4.18 -4.35
CA ASN A 258 7.57 -4.01 -5.07
C ASN A 258 8.23 -2.67 -4.75
N LEU A 259 7.49 -1.58 -4.93
CA LEU A 259 7.96 -0.24 -4.63
C LEU A 259 8.29 -0.06 -3.14
N PHE A 260 7.47 -0.63 -2.26
CA PHE A 260 7.64 -0.51 -0.81
C PHE A 260 8.94 -1.17 -0.33
N ARG A 261 9.27 -2.35 -0.84
CA ARG A 261 10.50 -3.08 -0.45
C ARG A 261 11.78 -2.38 -0.88
N THR A 262 11.77 -1.74 -2.02
CA THR A 262 12.93 -1.02 -2.56
C THR A 262 13.09 0.39 -2.00
N SER A 263 12.09 0.89 -1.27
CA SER A 263 12.05 2.24 -0.72
C SER A 263 12.70 2.32 0.67
N ILE A 264 13.28 3.47 1.00
CA ILE A 264 13.84 3.75 2.32
C ILE A 264 12.74 4.20 3.30
N SER A 265 12.91 3.97 4.60
CA SER A 265 11.94 4.44 5.59
C SER A 265 11.87 5.97 5.63
N ALA A 266 10.68 6.49 5.98
CA ALA A 266 10.47 7.93 6.07
C ALA A 266 11.38 8.54 7.13
N GLU A 267 11.58 7.87 8.25
CA GLU A 267 12.44 8.33 9.35
C GLU A 267 13.90 8.48 8.92
N ASN A 268 14.41 7.54 8.12
CA ASN A 268 15.78 7.63 7.60
C ASN A 268 15.89 8.78 6.60
N ARG A 269 14.89 8.92 5.70
CA ARG A 269 14.90 10.01 4.72
C ARG A 269 14.78 11.39 5.37
N ILE A 270 14.01 11.53 6.44
CA ILE A 270 13.91 12.77 7.22
C ILE A 270 15.28 13.13 7.82
N LYS A 271 15.97 12.17 8.45
CA LYS A 271 17.33 12.38 9.00
C LYS A 271 18.33 12.83 7.93
N ASP A 272 18.25 12.26 6.73
CA ASP A 272 19.11 12.67 5.60
C ASP A 272 18.85 14.14 5.23
N ILE A 273 17.58 14.55 5.14
CA ILE A 273 17.18 15.92 4.80
C ILE A 273 17.68 16.89 5.90
N GLU A 274 17.44 16.59 7.17
CA GLU A 274 17.88 17.41 8.30
C GLU A 274 19.41 17.53 8.37
N SER A 275 20.14 16.48 8.01
CA SER A 275 21.61 16.51 8.00
C SER A 275 22.15 17.45 6.91
N ILE A 276 21.48 17.49 5.75
CA ILE A 276 21.84 18.40 4.64
C ILE A 276 21.54 19.86 5.02
N GLU A 277 20.43 20.12 5.72
CA GLU A 277 20.09 21.48 6.18
C GLU A 277 21.08 22.04 7.20
N LYS A 278 21.67 21.19 8.05
CA LYS A 278 22.68 21.60 9.05
C LYS A 278 24.05 21.94 8.44
N ILE A 279 24.30 21.56 7.18
CA ILE A 279 25.55 21.84 6.46
C ILE A 279 25.47 23.17 5.69
N LYS A 280 24.29 23.73 5.52
CA LYS A 280 24.07 25.04 4.91
C LYS A 280 24.07 26.16 5.97
#